data_51158a7011dc23c5ae245f1faf9b867f
#
_entry.id   51158a7011dc23c5ae245f1faf9b867f
#
_cell.length_a   1.000
_cell.length_b   1.000
_cell.length_c   1.000
_cell.angle_alpha   90.00
_cell.angle_beta   90.00
_cell.angle_gamma   90.00
#
_symmetry.space_group_name_H-M   'P 1'
#
loop_
_entity.id
_entity.type
_entity.pdbx_description
1 polymer ?
#
loop_
_entity_poly.entity_id
_entity_poly.type
_entity_poly.pdbx_seq_one_letter_code
_entity_poly.pdbx_strand_id
1 'polypeptide(L)' 'MSKKEKEQTVVINDVEYKPEDFTEEQAMLVNHVADLDRKIQSSMFNLDQLQGGREFFMKKLEKALEEPEEAEVVE' A
#
# COMPACT_ATOMS: atom_id res chain seq x y z
N MET A 1 18.38 -27.50 -2.84
CA MET A 1 17.71 -27.59 -2.21
C MET A 1 17.63 -26.86 -1.01
N SER A 2 17.91 -27.26 -0.05
CA SER A 2 17.74 -26.54 1.14
C SER A 2 18.47 -25.26 1.18
N LYS A 3 19.39 -25.12 0.35
CA LYS A 3 20.09 -23.94 0.40
C LYS A 3 19.23 -22.75 0.24
N LYS A 4 18.10 -22.88 -0.36
CA LYS A 4 17.29 -21.80 -0.47
C LYS A 4 16.94 -21.28 0.81
N GLU A 5 16.65 -22.05 1.73
CA GLU A 5 16.30 -21.58 2.99
C GLU A 5 17.37 -20.80 3.61
N LYS A 6 18.55 -21.22 3.39
CA LYS A 6 19.60 -20.50 3.99
C LYS A 6 19.68 -19.15 3.49
N GLU A 7 19.16 -18.88 2.35
CA GLU A 7 19.28 -17.58 1.85
C GLU A 7 18.28 -16.64 2.34
N GLN A 8 17.42 -17.04 3.25
CA GLN A 8 16.45 -16.12 3.76
C GLN A 8 17.14 -15.22 4.73
N THR A 9 17.41 -14.01 4.34
CA THR A 9 18.00 -13.04 5.23
C THR A 9 17.09 -11.84 5.28
N VAL A 10 17.29 -10.99 6.27
CA VAL A 10 16.51 -9.79 6.44
C VAL A 10 17.45 -8.62 6.23
N VAL A 11 17.10 -7.73 5.35
CA VAL A 11 17.93 -6.57 5.07
C VAL A 11 17.36 -5.38 5.79
N ILE A 12 18.12 -4.79 6.68
CA ILE A 12 17.70 -3.64 7.43
C ILE A 12 18.75 -2.57 7.27
N ASN A 13 18.38 -1.44 6.69
CA ASN A 13 19.32 -0.35 6.46
C ASN A 13 20.55 -0.82 5.69
N ASP A 14 20.28 -1.65 4.66
CA ASP A 14 21.35 -2.13 3.78
C ASP A 14 22.29 -3.11 4.45
N VAL A 15 21.93 -3.67 5.58
CA VAL A 15 22.73 -4.67 6.23
C VAL A 15 21.92 -5.94 6.31
N GLU A 16 22.50 -7.06 5.91
CA GLU A 16 21.81 -8.32 5.90
C GLU A 16 22.00 -9.01 7.23
N TYR A 17 20.92 -9.53 7.77
CA TYR A 17 20.95 -10.26 9.02
C TYR A 17 20.31 -11.61 8.82
N LYS A 18 20.72 -12.59 9.57
CA LYS A 18 20.09 -13.88 9.53
C LYS A 18 19.06 -13.94 10.64
N PRO A 19 17.89 -14.49 10.37
CA PRO A 19 16.85 -14.51 11.39
C PRO A 19 17.31 -15.18 12.67
N GLU A 20 18.16 -16.18 12.57
CA GLU A 20 18.57 -16.87 13.76
C GLU A 20 19.49 -16.05 14.60
N ASP A 21 20.02 -14.95 14.10
CA ASP A 21 20.89 -14.10 14.87
C ASP A 21 20.14 -13.09 15.69
N PHE A 22 18.84 -13.03 15.56
CA PHE A 22 18.05 -12.05 16.30
C PHE A 22 17.71 -12.56 17.68
N THR A 23 17.65 -11.68 18.65
CA THR A 23 17.12 -12.04 19.95
C THR A 23 15.62 -12.08 19.76
N GLU A 24 14.91 -12.56 20.78
CA GLU A 24 13.47 -12.64 20.69
C GLU A 24 12.85 -11.27 20.52
N GLU A 25 13.39 -10.29 21.21
CA GLU A 25 12.86 -8.97 21.10
C GLU A 25 13.10 -8.42 19.70
N GLN A 26 14.30 -8.65 19.15
CA GLN A 26 14.60 -8.17 17.83
C GLN A 26 13.73 -8.85 16.80
N ALA A 27 13.50 -10.14 16.96
CA ALA A 27 12.65 -10.86 16.01
C ALA A 27 11.23 -10.32 16.02
N MET A 28 10.73 -10.00 17.21
CA MET A 28 9.39 -9.47 17.31
C MET A 28 9.30 -8.12 16.62
N LEU A 29 10.33 -7.29 16.80
CA LEU A 29 10.32 -5.97 16.16
C LEU A 29 10.39 -6.09 14.65
N VAL A 30 11.18 -7.04 14.15
CA VAL A 30 11.27 -7.25 12.73
C VAL A 30 9.91 -7.69 12.18
N ASN A 31 9.22 -8.53 12.92
CA ASN A 31 7.91 -8.99 12.47
C ASN A 31 6.92 -7.84 12.42
N HIS A 32 7.00 -6.92 13.38
CA HIS A 32 6.11 -5.77 13.36
C HIS A 32 6.39 -4.89 12.15
N VAL A 33 7.67 -4.67 11.85
CA VAL A 33 8.02 -3.84 10.73
C VAL A 33 7.55 -4.49 9.43
N ALA A 34 7.76 -5.78 9.29
CA ALA A 34 7.35 -6.48 8.08
C ALA A 34 5.84 -6.42 7.91
N ASP A 35 5.11 -6.57 9.00
CA ASP A 35 3.67 -6.54 8.95
C ASP A 35 3.19 -5.14 8.55
N LEU A 36 3.80 -4.13 9.12
CA LEU A 36 3.42 -2.77 8.81
C LEU A 36 3.75 -2.42 7.37
N ASP A 37 4.87 -2.93 6.86
CA ASP A 37 5.23 -2.68 5.47
C ASP A 37 4.17 -3.28 4.54
N ARG A 38 3.70 -4.48 4.86
CA ARG A 38 2.67 -5.09 4.04
C ARG A 38 1.39 -4.28 4.09
N LYS A 39 1.05 -3.77 5.27
CA LYS A 39 -0.16 -2.98 5.41
C LYS A 39 -0.04 -1.66 4.68
N ILE A 40 1.14 -1.07 4.69
CA ILE A 40 1.36 0.16 3.97
C ILE A 40 1.18 -0.07 2.48
N GLN A 41 1.76 -1.15 1.95
CA GLN A 41 1.63 -1.43 0.55
C GLN A 41 0.19 -1.69 0.17
N SER A 42 -0.53 -2.41 1.02
CA SER A 42 -1.93 -2.69 0.78
C SER A 42 -2.74 -1.41 0.79
N SER A 43 -2.40 -0.50 1.71
CA SER A 43 -3.12 0.76 1.80
C SER A 43 -2.83 1.65 0.60
N MET A 44 -1.61 1.60 0.09
CA MET A 44 -1.27 2.37 -1.08
C MET A 44 -2.03 1.86 -2.29
N PHE A 45 -2.19 0.56 -2.39
CA PHE A 45 -2.94 -0.02 -3.47
C PHE A 45 -4.40 0.40 -3.36
N ASN A 46 -4.95 0.38 -2.15
CA ASN A 46 -6.31 0.82 -1.93
C ASN A 46 -6.46 2.28 -2.27
N LEU A 47 -5.49 3.09 -1.88
CA LEU A 47 -5.55 4.51 -2.16
C LEU A 47 -5.56 4.76 -3.65
N ASP A 48 -4.76 4.01 -4.37
CA ASP A 48 -4.69 4.16 -5.82
C ASP A 48 -6.06 3.88 -6.43
N GLN A 49 -6.73 2.83 -5.96
CA GLN A 49 -8.05 2.50 -6.47
C GLN A 49 -9.06 3.58 -6.11
N LEU A 50 -8.95 4.10 -4.91
CA LEU A 50 -9.89 5.13 -4.49
C LEU A 50 -9.68 6.41 -5.29
N GLN A 51 -8.45 6.74 -5.58
CA GLN A 51 -8.18 7.92 -6.37
C GLN A 51 -8.66 7.73 -7.80
N GLY A 52 -8.49 6.54 -8.34
CA GLY A 52 -9.00 6.26 -9.67
C GLY A 52 -10.51 6.38 -9.72
N GLY A 53 -11.18 5.89 -8.70
CA GLY A 53 -12.63 6.01 -8.63
C GLY A 53 -13.05 7.45 -8.52
N ARG A 54 -12.31 8.23 -7.73
CA ARG A 54 -12.63 9.62 -7.59
C ARG A 54 -12.48 10.36 -8.91
N GLU A 55 -11.45 10.04 -9.65
CA GLU A 55 -11.26 10.69 -10.93
C GLU A 55 -12.37 10.33 -11.90
N PHE A 56 -12.78 9.09 -11.87
CA PHE A 56 -13.84 8.63 -12.73
C PHE A 56 -15.09 9.44 -12.47
N PHE A 57 -15.48 9.57 -11.21
CA PHE A 57 -16.69 10.30 -10.88
C PHE A 57 -16.50 11.80 -11.08
N MET A 58 -15.30 12.30 -10.89
CA MET A 58 -15.05 13.71 -11.11
C MET A 58 -15.28 14.05 -12.58
N LYS A 59 -14.86 13.18 -13.49
CA LYS A 59 -15.07 13.44 -14.88
C LYS A 59 -16.53 13.39 -15.23
N LYS A 60 -17.28 12.50 -14.60
CA LYS A 60 -18.71 12.44 -14.86
C LYS A 60 -19.38 13.71 -14.35
N LEU A 61 -18.91 14.21 -13.23
CA LEU A 61 -19.46 15.43 -12.69
C LEU A 61 -19.18 16.60 -13.61
N GLU A 62 -17.95 16.69 -14.10
CA GLU A 62 -17.61 17.78 -14.97
C GLU A 62 -18.46 17.77 -16.22
N LYS A 63 -18.72 16.58 -16.74
CA LYS A 63 -19.53 16.49 -17.92
C LYS A 63 -20.95 16.91 -17.61
N ALA A 64 -21.47 16.51 -16.47
CA ALA A 64 -22.84 16.90 -16.10
C ALA A 64 -22.93 18.40 -15.92
N LEU A 65 -21.90 19.02 -15.40
CA LEU A 65 -21.93 20.44 -15.19
C LEU A 65 -21.87 21.22 -16.49
N GLU A 66 -21.40 20.60 -17.54
CA GLU A 66 -21.35 21.28 -18.80
C GLU A 66 -22.72 21.36 -19.45
N GLU A 67 -23.70 20.63 -18.96
CA GLU A 67 -25.03 20.65 -19.54
C GLU A 67 -25.84 21.63 -18.79
N PRO A 68 -26.14 22.76 -19.37
CA PRO A 68 -26.85 23.83 -18.68
C PRO A 68 -28.17 23.46 -18.12
N GLU A 69 -28.93 22.71 -18.85
CA GLU A 69 -30.23 22.42 -18.34
C GLU A 69 -30.14 21.63 -17.08
N GLU A 70 -29.17 20.80 -16.91
CA GLU A 70 -29.05 20.10 -15.68
C GLU A 70 -28.71 21.01 -14.56
N ALA A 71 -27.92 21.99 -14.80
CA ALA A 71 -27.53 22.91 -13.77
C ALA A 71 -28.77 23.65 -13.30
N GLU A 72 -29.63 23.99 -14.20
CA GLU A 72 -30.81 24.67 -13.78
C GLU A 72 -31.69 23.83 -12.96
N VAL A 73 -31.80 22.60 -13.32
CA VAL A 73 -32.67 21.75 -12.56
C VAL A 73 -32.22 21.65 -11.13
N VAL A 74 -30.99 21.70 -10.88
CA VAL A 74 -30.54 21.60 -9.55
C VAL A 74 -31.05 22.68 -8.68
N GLU A 75 -31.37 23.78 -9.20
CA GLU A 75 -31.88 24.80 -8.39
C GLU A 75 -33.02 24.46 -7.76
#